data_c80c52751d03040d0ce9b6a38a2b1244
#
_entry.id   c80c52751d03040d0ce9b6a38a2b1244
#
_cell.length_a   1.000
_cell.length_b   1.000
_cell.length_c   1.000
_cell.angle_alpha   90.00
_cell.angle_beta   90.00
_cell.angle_gamma   90.00
#
_symmetry.space_group_name_H-M   'P 1'
#
loop_
_entity.id
_entity.type
_entity.pdbx_description
1 polymer ?
#
loop_
_entity_poly.entity_id
_entity_poly.type
_entity_poly.pdbx_seq_one_letter_code
_entity_poly.pdbx_strand_id
1 'polypeptide(L)'
;DPVVGGYVEEKQKLRQAISIALDYEEYIEIFNNGRGIPAHSTLPPGIFGYIEGKDGINPYIYEWDEARNKAQRRPIEFAKKLMAEAGYPEGRDKKGRPLTIAFDNPWTGPDLTPVVSWYIKKLKPLGIQLENRTTDYNRFQEKMLRGNTQLFAWGWNADYPDPENFFFLLASSNSKVKHGGENVSN
;
A
#
# COMPACT_ATOMS: atom_id res chain seq x y z
N ASP A 1 6.25 11.10 7.69
CA ASP A 1 6.46 10.18 8.82
C ASP A 1 7.92 9.71 8.87
N PRO A 2 8.56 9.64 10.06
CA PRO A 2 9.98 9.30 10.19
C PRO A 2 10.30 7.82 9.91
N VAL A 3 9.31 6.92 9.94
CA VAL A 3 9.49 5.47 9.72
C VAL A 3 9.28 5.11 8.25
N VAL A 4 8.11 5.38 7.72
CA VAL A 4 7.71 4.97 6.36
C VAL A 4 7.74 6.09 5.33
N GLY A 5 7.77 7.35 5.76
CA GLY A 5 7.73 8.52 4.89
C GLY A 5 9.09 8.93 4.35
N GLY A 6 9.08 9.82 3.34
CA GLY A 6 10.28 10.39 2.72
C GLY A 6 10.74 9.65 1.47
N TYR A 7 11.74 10.23 0.79
CA TYR A 7 12.21 9.81 -0.54
C TYR A 7 13.59 9.17 -0.54
N VAL A 8 14.22 8.99 0.64
CA VAL A 8 15.49 8.28 0.73
C VAL A 8 15.31 6.81 0.40
N GLU A 9 16.35 6.20 -0.13
CA GLU A 9 16.30 4.84 -0.70
C GLU A 9 15.83 3.80 0.30
N GLU A 10 16.28 3.87 1.55
CA GLU A 10 15.89 2.94 2.61
C GLU A 10 14.37 2.97 2.87
N LYS A 11 13.76 4.16 2.83
CA LYS A 11 12.31 4.30 3.01
C LYS A 11 11.53 3.78 1.80
N GLN A 12 12.05 4.00 0.60
CA GLN A 12 11.45 3.43 -0.61
C GLN A 12 11.50 1.90 -0.57
N LYS A 13 12.65 1.30 -0.21
CA LYS A 13 12.81 -0.16 -0.06
C LYS A 13 11.85 -0.73 0.99
N LEU A 14 11.67 -0.05 2.12
CA LEU A 14 10.69 -0.46 3.13
C LEU A 14 9.27 -0.51 2.56
N ARG A 15 8.84 0.55 1.85
CA ARG A 15 7.51 0.57 1.22
C ARG A 15 7.36 -0.49 0.12
N GLN A 16 8.40 -0.73 -0.68
CA GLN A 16 8.40 -1.80 -1.68
C GLN A 16 8.26 -3.18 -1.04
N ALA A 17 8.99 -3.44 0.06
CA ALA A 17 8.88 -4.70 0.81
C ALA A 17 7.46 -4.92 1.33
N ILE A 18 6.84 -3.90 1.91
CA ILE A 18 5.45 -3.94 2.38
C ILE A 18 4.50 -4.23 1.20
N SER A 19 4.67 -3.55 0.07
CA SER A 19 3.82 -3.73 -1.12
C SER A 19 3.94 -5.13 -1.72
N ILE A 20 5.13 -5.74 -1.69
CA ILE A 20 5.31 -7.12 -2.14
C ILE A 20 4.61 -8.10 -1.20
N ALA A 21 4.69 -7.89 0.11
CA ALA A 21 4.08 -8.77 1.11
C ALA A 21 2.56 -8.73 1.10
N LEU A 22 1.96 -7.59 0.73
CA LEU A 22 0.51 -7.43 0.58
C LEU A 22 0.05 -8.02 -0.75
N ASP A 23 -0.25 -9.32 -0.75
CA ASP A 23 -0.68 -10.09 -1.91
C ASP A 23 -2.15 -9.79 -2.24
N TYR A 24 -2.37 -8.77 -3.07
CA TYR A 24 -3.71 -8.35 -3.45
C TYR A 24 -4.42 -9.33 -4.39
N GLU A 25 -3.72 -10.23 -5.06
CA GLU A 25 -4.33 -11.35 -5.78
C GLU A 25 -5.09 -12.26 -4.79
N GLU A 26 -4.41 -12.66 -3.70
CA GLU A 26 -5.06 -13.43 -2.63
C GLU A 26 -6.19 -12.64 -1.94
N TYR A 27 -5.99 -11.33 -1.72
CA TYR A 27 -7.03 -10.47 -1.15
C TYR A 27 -8.31 -10.47 -1.98
N ILE A 28 -8.18 -10.32 -3.30
CA ILE A 28 -9.31 -10.31 -4.24
C ILE A 28 -10.04 -11.66 -4.22
N GLU A 29 -9.30 -12.76 -4.21
CA GLU A 29 -9.91 -14.10 -4.12
C GLU A 29 -10.68 -14.29 -2.83
N ILE A 30 -10.11 -13.94 -1.69
CA ILE A 30 -10.71 -14.19 -0.37
C ILE A 30 -11.88 -13.25 -0.09
N PHE A 31 -11.69 -11.95 -0.29
CA PHE A 31 -12.65 -10.94 0.19
C PHE A 31 -13.58 -10.41 -0.90
N ASN A 32 -13.19 -10.51 -2.16
CA ASN A 32 -13.97 -10.03 -3.29
C ASN A 32 -14.52 -11.15 -4.18
N ASN A 33 -14.38 -12.43 -3.78
CA ASN A 33 -14.78 -13.59 -4.57
C ASN A 33 -14.22 -13.55 -6.02
N GLY A 34 -12.95 -13.20 -6.17
CA GLY A 34 -12.29 -13.08 -7.47
C GLY A 34 -12.72 -11.86 -8.30
N ARG A 35 -13.55 -10.96 -7.76
CA ARG A 35 -14.01 -9.76 -8.49
C ARG A 35 -13.04 -8.62 -8.30
N GLY A 36 -12.23 -8.37 -9.32
CA GLY A 36 -11.25 -7.30 -9.31
C GLY A 36 -9.95 -7.73 -9.97
N ILE A 37 -9.06 -6.76 -10.15
CA ILE A 37 -7.71 -6.98 -10.63
C ILE A 37 -6.73 -6.22 -9.75
N PRO A 38 -5.50 -6.73 -9.53
CA PRO A 38 -4.47 -5.98 -8.83
C PRO A 38 -4.12 -4.71 -9.60
N ALA A 39 -3.99 -3.60 -8.89
CA ALA A 39 -3.56 -2.33 -9.50
C ALA A 39 -2.05 -2.36 -9.76
N HIS A 40 -1.64 -2.20 -11.00
CA HIS A 40 -0.25 -2.06 -11.41
C HIS A 40 0.20 -0.60 -11.51
N SER A 41 -0.75 0.31 -11.64
CA SER A 41 -0.52 1.76 -11.70
C SER A 41 -1.60 2.52 -10.95
N THR A 42 -1.45 3.84 -10.87
CA THR A 42 -2.48 4.74 -10.32
C THR A 42 -3.73 4.78 -11.19
N LEU A 43 -3.56 4.60 -12.51
CA LEU A 43 -4.68 4.60 -13.47
C LEU A 43 -5.31 3.20 -13.54
N PRO A 44 -6.63 3.09 -13.40
CA PRO A 44 -7.34 1.84 -13.66
C PRO A 44 -7.55 1.61 -15.17
N PRO A 45 -7.87 0.37 -15.57
CA PRO A 45 -8.24 0.05 -16.94
C PRO A 45 -9.40 0.93 -17.45
N GLY A 46 -9.32 1.31 -18.74
CA GLY A 46 -10.33 2.13 -19.40
C GLY A 46 -10.13 3.65 -19.25
N ILE A 47 -9.17 4.08 -18.45
CA ILE A 47 -8.78 5.50 -18.34
C ILE A 47 -7.64 5.77 -19.33
N PHE A 48 -7.72 6.93 -20.00
CA PHE A 48 -6.67 7.36 -20.95
C PHE A 48 -5.27 7.31 -20.29
N GLY A 49 -4.31 6.73 -20.98
CA GLY A 49 -2.94 6.55 -20.46
C GLY A 49 -2.73 5.28 -19.62
N TYR A 50 -3.77 4.45 -19.39
CA TYR A 50 -3.56 3.12 -18.84
C TYR A 50 -2.78 2.24 -19.83
N ILE A 51 -1.76 1.56 -19.35
CA ILE A 51 -0.92 0.66 -20.15
C ILE A 51 -1.13 -0.76 -19.67
N GLU A 52 -1.44 -1.66 -20.60
CA GLU A 52 -1.60 -3.08 -20.34
C GLU A 52 -0.31 -3.87 -20.60
N GLY A 53 -0.27 -5.09 -20.06
CA GLY A 53 0.79 -6.05 -20.34
C GLY A 53 2.12 -5.67 -19.68
N LYS A 54 3.21 -6.11 -20.32
CA LYS A 54 4.57 -6.01 -19.76
C LYS A 54 4.99 -4.59 -19.37
N ASP A 55 4.64 -3.62 -20.19
CA ASP A 55 5.04 -2.22 -19.98
C ASP A 55 4.19 -1.51 -18.92
N GLY A 56 3.04 -2.09 -18.55
CA GLY A 56 2.11 -1.54 -17.56
C GLY A 56 2.26 -2.09 -16.16
N ILE A 57 3.09 -3.12 -15.93
CA ILE A 57 3.26 -3.69 -14.59
C ILE A 57 4.04 -2.75 -13.67
N ASN A 58 3.76 -2.84 -12.36
CA ASN A 58 4.60 -2.21 -11.35
C ASN A 58 5.91 -3.00 -11.18
N PRO A 59 7.06 -2.51 -11.67
CA PRO A 59 8.30 -3.28 -11.71
C PRO A 59 8.92 -3.48 -10.32
N TYR A 60 8.47 -2.77 -9.30
CA TYR A 60 8.93 -2.95 -7.92
C TYR A 60 8.27 -4.15 -7.24
N ILE A 61 7.06 -4.50 -7.64
CA ILE A 61 6.26 -5.56 -7.02
C ILE A 61 6.21 -6.81 -7.90
N TYR A 62 6.24 -6.63 -9.23
CA TYR A 62 6.05 -7.70 -10.20
C TYR A 62 7.24 -7.85 -11.13
N GLU A 63 7.38 -9.06 -11.65
CA GLU A 63 8.20 -9.41 -12.81
C GLU A 63 7.30 -9.94 -13.92
N TRP A 64 7.72 -9.77 -15.17
CA TRP A 64 6.99 -10.33 -16.29
C TRP A 64 7.45 -11.75 -16.56
N ASP A 65 6.52 -12.70 -16.50
CA ASP A 65 6.75 -14.10 -16.89
C ASP A 65 6.48 -14.23 -18.40
N GLU A 66 7.55 -14.27 -19.20
CA GLU A 66 7.47 -14.38 -20.65
C GLU A 66 6.82 -15.71 -21.10
N ALA A 67 7.02 -16.80 -20.35
CA ALA A 67 6.47 -18.09 -20.70
C ALA A 67 4.95 -18.17 -20.53
N ARG A 68 4.43 -17.45 -19.52
CA ARG A 68 3.01 -17.41 -19.21
C ARG A 68 2.32 -16.14 -19.72
N ASN A 69 3.11 -15.20 -20.28
CA ASN A 69 2.64 -13.89 -20.76
C ASN A 69 1.81 -13.13 -19.70
N LYS A 70 2.31 -13.06 -18.46
CA LYS A 70 1.62 -12.41 -17.34
C LYS A 70 2.57 -11.84 -16.30
N ALA A 71 2.06 -10.87 -15.53
CA ALA A 71 2.74 -10.38 -14.35
C ALA A 71 2.80 -11.47 -13.26
N GLN A 72 3.95 -11.61 -12.63
CA GLN A 72 4.15 -12.49 -11.49
C GLN A 72 4.68 -11.67 -10.32
N ARG A 73 4.03 -11.75 -9.17
CA ARG A 73 4.45 -11.08 -7.94
C ARG A 73 5.81 -11.60 -7.50
N ARG A 74 6.71 -10.68 -7.10
CA ARG A 74 8.01 -11.04 -6.53
C ARG A 74 7.83 -11.88 -5.26
N PRO A 75 8.72 -12.86 -5.01
CA PRO A 75 8.63 -13.72 -3.83
C PRO A 75 8.90 -12.94 -2.54
N ILE A 76 8.38 -13.44 -1.43
CA ILE A 76 8.54 -12.82 -0.10
C ILE A 76 10.00 -12.71 0.33
N GLU A 77 10.87 -13.59 -0.16
CA GLU A 77 12.33 -13.56 0.07
C GLU A 77 12.95 -12.29 -0.50
N PHE A 78 12.44 -11.80 -1.64
CA PHE A 78 12.88 -10.52 -2.20
C PHE A 78 12.48 -9.36 -1.28
N ALA A 79 11.25 -9.39 -0.74
CA ALA A 79 10.81 -8.39 0.23
C ALA A 79 11.64 -8.41 1.52
N LYS A 80 12.03 -9.60 2.02
CA LYS A 80 12.94 -9.72 3.18
C LYS A 80 14.32 -9.10 2.91
N LYS A 81 14.84 -9.26 1.69
CA LYS A 81 16.08 -8.60 1.28
C LYS A 81 15.95 -7.09 1.33
N LEU A 82 14.86 -6.54 0.77
CA LEU A 82 14.57 -5.11 0.82
C LEU A 82 14.41 -4.60 2.26
N MET A 83 13.83 -5.38 3.16
CA MET A 83 13.76 -5.06 4.60
C MET A 83 15.14 -4.91 5.22
N ALA A 84 16.06 -5.83 4.93
CA ALA A 84 17.42 -5.74 5.42
C ALA A 84 18.17 -4.51 4.87
N GLU A 85 18.02 -4.23 3.58
CA GLU A 85 18.59 -3.04 2.92
C GLU A 85 17.96 -1.73 3.45
N ALA A 86 16.70 -1.76 3.88
CA ALA A 86 16.01 -0.67 4.56
C ALA A 86 16.45 -0.46 6.02
N GLY A 87 17.34 -1.31 6.53
CA GLY A 87 17.85 -1.24 7.91
C GLY A 87 17.00 -1.96 8.95
N TYR A 88 16.10 -2.85 8.51
CA TYR A 88 15.22 -3.67 9.36
C TYR A 88 15.32 -5.17 9.05
N PRO A 89 16.53 -5.78 9.15
CA PRO A 89 16.63 -7.22 8.98
C PRO A 89 15.74 -7.93 9.98
N GLU A 90 14.96 -8.92 9.51
CA GLU A 90 13.97 -9.65 10.32
C GLU A 90 12.97 -8.76 11.06
N GLY A 91 12.70 -7.56 10.51
CA GLY A 91 11.79 -6.59 11.13
C GLY A 91 12.33 -5.89 12.37
N ARG A 92 13.66 -5.82 12.53
CA ARG A 92 14.31 -5.17 13.68
C ARG A 92 15.27 -4.07 13.24
N ASP A 93 15.32 -3.01 14.00
CA ASP A 93 16.30 -1.94 13.81
C ASP A 93 17.71 -2.36 14.33
N LYS A 94 18.72 -1.50 14.12
CA LYS A 94 20.09 -1.70 14.56
C LYS A 94 20.26 -1.90 16.08
N LYS A 95 19.25 -1.55 16.87
CA LYS A 95 19.20 -1.72 18.35
C LYS A 95 18.40 -2.98 18.75
N GLY A 96 17.97 -3.80 17.78
CA GLY A 96 17.17 -4.99 18.01
C GLY A 96 15.70 -4.72 18.31
N ARG A 97 15.23 -3.46 18.22
CA ARG A 97 13.83 -3.10 18.48
C ARG A 97 12.96 -3.51 17.29
N PRO A 98 11.78 -4.11 17.55
CA PRO A 98 10.89 -4.51 16.47
C PRO A 98 10.35 -3.27 15.72
N LEU A 99 10.19 -3.42 14.41
CA LEU A 99 9.53 -2.44 13.57
C LEU A 99 8.02 -2.55 13.80
N THR A 100 7.45 -1.52 14.39
CA THR A 100 5.99 -1.38 14.56
C THR A 100 5.47 -0.32 13.59
N ILE A 101 4.41 -0.65 12.85
CA ILE A 101 3.73 0.25 11.92
C ILE A 101 2.29 0.37 12.34
N ALA A 102 1.82 1.61 12.51
CA ALA A 102 0.43 1.90 12.74
C ALA A 102 -0.38 1.76 11.46
N PHE A 103 -1.49 1.03 11.53
CA PHE A 103 -2.43 0.83 10.43
C PHE A 103 -3.77 1.47 10.77
N ASP A 104 -4.05 2.59 10.14
CA ASP A 104 -5.30 3.33 10.29
C ASP A 104 -6.31 2.90 9.24
N ASN A 105 -7.52 2.54 9.68
CA ASN A 105 -8.60 2.11 8.80
C ASN A 105 -9.97 2.43 9.42
N PRO A 106 -11.02 2.63 8.58
CA PRO A 106 -12.38 2.93 9.05
C PRO A 106 -13.25 1.67 9.20
N TRP A 107 -12.67 0.50 9.29
CA TRP A 107 -13.35 -0.78 9.23
C TRP A 107 -13.87 -1.22 10.61
N THR A 108 -15.00 -0.64 11.01
CA THR A 108 -15.68 -0.95 12.27
C THR A 108 -16.77 -1.99 12.06
N GLY A 109 -16.54 -3.22 12.36
CA GLY A 109 -17.55 -4.26 12.30
C GLY A 109 -16.95 -5.65 12.32
N PRO A 110 -17.71 -6.65 12.78
CA PRO A 110 -17.21 -8.01 12.92
C PRO A 110 -16.81 -8.61 11.57
N ASP A 111 -17.50 -8.26 10.49
CA ASP A 111 -17.24 -8.78 9.14
C ASP A 111 -15.91 -8.26 8.55
N LEU A 112 -15.37 -7.17 9.08
CA LEU A 112 -14.12 -6.56 8.63
C LEU A 112 -12.90 -6.99 9.46
N THR A 113 -13.11 -7.68 10.59
CA THR A 113 -12.03 -8.26 11.40
C THR A 113 -11.12 -9.22 10.61
N PRO A 114 -11.64 -10.11 9.73
CA PRO A 114 -10.80 -10.96 8.90
C PRO A 114 -9.89 -10.19 7.96
N VAL A 115 -10.34 -9.03 7.44
CA VAL A 115 -9.54 -8.15 6.57
C VAL A 115 -8.34 -7.61 7.33
N VAL A 116 -8.54 -7.05 8.52
CA VAL A 116 -7.44 -6.56 9.38
C VAL A 116 -6.47 -7.69 9.74
N SER A 117 -6.99 -8.87 10.07
CA SER A 117 -6.19 -10.06 10.39
C SER A 117 -5.33 -10.51 9.20
N TRP A 118 -5.84 -10.36 7.99
CA TRP A 118 -5.10 -10.63 6.77
C TRP A 118 -3.89 -9.70 6.62
N TYR A 119 -4.04 -8.39 6.83
CA TYR A 119 -2.91 -7.44 6.79
C TYR A 119 -1.83 -7.81 7.81
N ILE A 120 -2.24 -8.13 9.05
CA ILE A 120 -1.31 -8.57 10.11
C ILE A 120 -0.56 -9.83 9.67
N LYS A 121 -1.29 -10.84 9.15
CA LYS A 121 -0.73 -12.10 8.67
C LYS A 121 0.28 -11.91 7.53
N LYS A 122 -0.04 -11.01 6.57
CA LYS A 122 0.81 -10.75 5.39
C LYS A 122 2.11 -10.01 5.75
N LEU A 123 2.10 -9.16 6.75
CA LEU A 123 3.29 -8.41 7.18
C LEU A 123 4.15 -9.17 8.20
N LYS A 124 3.60 -10.20 8.84
CA LYS A 124 4.33 -11.03 9.82
C LYS A 124 5.63 -11.68 9.28
N PRO A 125 5.69 -12.23 8.04
CA PRO A 125 6.92 -12.80 7.48
C PRO A 125 8.08 -11.81 7.32
N LEU A 126 7.78 -10.49 7.29
CA LEU A 126 8.77 -9.41 7.29
C LEU A 126 9.21 -9.00 8.71
N GLY A 127 8.65 -9.61 9.76
CA GLY A 127 8.88 -9.24 11.15
C GLY A 127 8.20 -7.92 11.56
N ILE A 128 7.33 -7.36 10.72
CA ILE A 128 6.60 -6.12 11.01
C ILE A 128 5.48 -6.41 11.99
N GLN A 129 5.45 -5.64 13.10
CA GLN A 129 4.32 -5.61 14.02
C GLN A 129 3.33 -4.54 13.56
N LEU A 130 2.16 -4.97 13.09
CA LEU A 130 1.12 -4.05 12.68
C LEU A 130 0.23 -3.68 13.87
N GLU A 131 0.25 -2.41 14.26
CA GLU A 131 -0.64 -1.85 15.27
C GLU A 131 -1.94 -1.41 14.62
N ASN A 132 -3.00 -2.19 14.81
CA ASN A 132 -4.31 -1.85 14.27
C ASN A 132 -4.93 -0.65 14.99
N ARG A 133 -5.28 0.39 14.25
CA ARG A 133 -5.90 1.63 14.73
C ARG A 133 -7.24 1.88 14.04
N THR A 134 -8.12 0.88 14.07
CA THR A 134 -9.48 1.02 13.55
C THR A 134 -10.25 2.08 14.33
N THR A 135 -10.90 2.99 13.60
CA THR A 135 -11.80 4.01 14.15
C THR A 135 -13.05 4.13 13.30
N ASP A 136 -14.08 4.82 13.80
CA ASP A 136 -15.19 5.22 12.94
C ASP A 136 -14.73 6.15 11.81
N TYR A 137 -15.54 6.25 10.75
CA TYR A 137 -15.15 6.96 9.53
C TYR A 137 -14.84 8.45 9.77
N ASN A 138 -15.57 9.12 10.64
CA ASN A 138 -15.35 10.55 10.90
C ASN A 138 -13.99 10.80 11.57
N ARG A 139 -13.66 10.00 12.58
CA ARG A 139 -12.34 10.07 13.23
C ARG A 139 -11.21 9.66 12.30
N PHE A 140 -11.46 8.69 11.44
CA PHE A 140 -10.50 8.32 10.40
C PHE A 140 -10.21 9.50 9.47
N GLN A 141 -11.24 10.19 8.97
CA GLN A 141 -11.06 11.39 8.15
C GLN A 141 -10.28 12.50 8.88
N GLU A 142 -10.56 12.73 10.17
CA GLU A 142 -9.80 13.70 10.97
C GLU A 142 -8.30 13.35 11.06
N LYS A 143 -7.96 12.08 11.22
CA LYS A 143 -6.56 11.62 11.20
C LYS A 143 -5.90 11.89 9.85
N MET A 144 -6.60 11.61 8.75
CA MET A 144 -6.11 11.90 7.40
C MET A 144 -5.86 13.40 7.21
N LEU A 145 -6.79 14.25 7.67
CA LEU A 145 -6.64 15.71 7.62
C LEU A 145 -5.39 16.21 8.34
N ARG A 146 -5.04 15.57 9.46
CA ARG A 146 -3.87 15.96 10.28
C ARG A 146 -2.56 15.34 9.79
N GLY A 147 -2.59 14.40 8.84
CA GLY A 147 -1.42 13.68 8.35
C GLY A 147 -0.74 12.80 9.40
N ASN A 148 -1.44 12.40 10.44
CA ASN A 148 -0.90 11.59 11.55
C ASN A 148 -1.15 10.09 11.32
N THR A 149 -0.63 9.58 10.19
CA THR A 149 -0.80 8.21 9.73
C THR A 149 0.50 7.64 9.18
N GLN A 150 0.66 6.32 9.22
CA GLN A 150 1.80 5.61 8.64
C GLN A 150 1.37 4.73 7.47
N LEU A 151 0.51 3.75 7.75
CA LEU A 151 -0.15 2.92 6.77
C LEU A 151 -1.65 3.11 6.94
N PHE A 152 -2.38 3.28 5.86
CA PHE A 152 -3.83 3.42 5.89
C PHE A 152 -4.48 2.76 4.68
N ALA A 153 -5.76 2.43 4.81
CA ALA A 153 -6.57 1.95 3.70
C ALA A 153 -7.71 2.94 3.44
N TRP A 154 -7.71 3.50 2.23
CA TRP A 154 -8.77 4.35 1.75
C TRP A 154 -8.97 4.13 0.26
N GLY A 155 -10.22 4.18 -0.20
CA GLY A 155 -10.58 4.02 -1.60
C GLY A 155 -10.92 5.35 -2.27
N TRP A 156 -10.88 5.35 -3.60
CA TRP A 156 -11.34 6.44 -4.43
C TRP A 156 -12.28 5.92 -5.51
N ASN A 157 -13.40 6.59 -5.70
CA ASN A 157 -14.28 6.38 -6.84
C ASN A 157 -14.12 7.59 -7.75
N ALA A 158 -13.83 7.36 -9.03
CA ALA A 158 -13.67 8.44 -9.96
C ALA A 158 -15.01 9.21 -10.18
N ASP A 159 -14.95 10.53 -10.15
CA ASP A 159 -16.09 11.39 -10.46
C ASP A 159 -16.28 11.53 -11.97
N TYR A 160 -15.20 11.38 -12.73
CA TYR A 160 -15.17 11.44 -14.19
C TYR A 160 -13.99 10.62 -14.75
N PRO A 161 -14.07 10.10 -15.99
CA PRO A 161 -13.10 9.18 -16.56
C PRO A 161 -11.88 9.89 -17.16
N ASP A 162 -11.16 10.64 -16.35
CA ASP A 162 -9.93 11.35 -16.75
C ASP A 162 -8.77 11.00 -15.82
N PRO A 163 -7.54 10.86 -16.32
CA PRO A 163 -6.34 10.61 -15.51
C PRO A 163 -6.13 11.60 -14.36
N GLU A 164 -6.52 12.84 -14.54
CA GLU A 164 -6.41 13.89 -13.52
C GLU A 164 -7.15 13.49 -12.24
N ASN A 165 -8.32 12.83 -12.36
CA ASN A 165 -9.12 12.38 -11.22
C ASN A 165 -8.46 11.30 -10.35
N PHE A 166 -7.33 10.76 -10.79
CA PHE A 166 -6.50 9.81 -10.04
C PHE A 166 -5.16 10.44 -9.64
N PHE A 167 -4.51 11.19 -10.52
CA PHE A 167 -3.20 11.77 -10.24
C PHE A 167 -3.25 12.90 -9.22
N PHE A 168 -4.35 13.65 -9.13
CA PHE A 168 -4.47 14.73 -8.15
C PHE A 168 -4.38 14.20 -6.70
N LEU A 169 -4.73 12.93 -6.46
CA LEU A 169 -4.56 12.25 -5.16
C LEU A 169 -3.08 12.10 -4.75
N LEU A 170 -2.14 12.22 -5.68
CA LEU A 170 -0.72 12.03 -5.45
C LEU A 170 0.10 13.30 -5.71
N ALA A 171 -0.50 14.34 -6.30
CA ALA A 171 0.17 15.60 -6.59
C ALA A 171 0.54 16.33 -5.29
N SER A 172 1.81 16.75 -5.14
CA SER A 172 2.27 17.47 -3.94
C SER A 172 1.61 18.83 -3.75
N SER A 173 1.25 19.49 -4.86
CA SER A 173 0.47 20.74 -4.85
C SER A 173 -0.94 20.56 -4.26
N ASN A 174 -1.44 19.32 -4.21
CA ASN A 174 -2.76 18.97 -3.68
C ASN A 174 -2.66 18.29 -2.30
N SER A 175 -1.56 18.46 -1.60
CA SER A 175 -1.34 17.91 -0.25
C SER A 175 -2.44 18.33 0.71
N LYS A 176 -3.06 17.35 1.40
CA LYS A 176 -4.13 17.57 2.37
C LYS A 176 -3.66 18.45 3.54
N VAL A 177 -2.52 18.11 4.11
CA VAL A 177 -2.00 18.78 5.30
C VAL A 177 -1.51 20.21 4.98
N LYS A 178 -0.85 20.42 3.84
CA LYS A 178 -0.26 21.70 3.49
C LYS A 178 -1.23 22.65 2.77
N HIS A 179 -2.10 22.11 1.97
CA HIS A 179 -2.91 22.88 1.01
C HIS A 179 -4.42 22.62 1.13
N GLY A 180 -4.86 21.71 2.01
CA GLY A 180 -6.27 21.33 2.16
C GLY A 180 -6.84 20.54 0.99
N GLY A 181 -5.97 20.01 0.11
CA GLY A 181 -6.36 19.21 -1.05
C GLY A 181 -6.71 17.76 -0.70
N GLU A 182 -6.73 16.88 -1.69
CA GLU A 182 -7.14 15.47 -1.51
C GLU A 182 -5.98 14.48 -1.42
N ASN A 183 -4.72 14.93 -1.60
CA ASN A 183 -3.56 14.08 -1.41
C ASN A 183 -3.24 13.90 0.07
N VAL A 184 -3.64 12.76 0.62
CA VAL A 184 -3.40 12.37 2.03
C VAL A 184 -2.06 11.66 2.25
N SER A 185 -1.32 11.36 1.19
CA SER A 185 -0.04 10.66 1.23
C SER A 185 1.16 11.60 1.44
N ASN A 186 0.92 12.91 1.48
CA ASN A 186 1.98 13.93 1.43
C ASN A 186 1.83 14.98 2.53
#